data_50e82f8c69a713ccb14f823cb666ee98
#
_entry.id   50e82f8c69a713ccb14f823cb666ee98
#
_cell.length_a   1.000
_cell.length_b   1.000
_cell.length_c   1.000
_cell.angle_alpha   90.00
_cell.angle_beta   90.00
_cell.angle_gamma   90.00
#
_symmetry.space_group_name_H-M   'P 1'
#
loop_
_entity.id
_entity.type
_entity.pdbx_description
1 polymer ?
#
loop_
_entity_poly.entity_id
_entity_poly.type
_entity_poly.pdbx_seq_one_letter_code
_entity_poly.pdbx_strand_id
1 'polypeptide(L)'
;KNIYNKKLPQTQKQQARKLIIDKGYIFIEAYRDDTISIITTIKRLAQSGVSNYSNTVKHWIENSDYNISEEKKKALETMFAKSHVSVIYGAAGTGKTTFINYISNFFKEYSKLYLAYTNPAVNNLKRKVAATSDCEFMTISKFNNRYNNDIKRKYDIIFIDEIGYKGNVLIGFSESPKFIDGVDVILHKDIMKG
;
A
#
# COMPACT_ATOMS: atom_id res chain seq x y z
N LYS A 1 -3.72 32.64 10.38
CA LYS A 1 -4.83 31.73 10.09
C LYS A 1 -6.03 32.46 9.49
N ASN A 2 -6.63 33.38 10.22
CA ASN A 2 -7.89 34.02 9.78
C ASN A 2 -7.75 34.79 8.46
N ILE A 3 -6.65 35.53 8.25
CA ILE A 3 -6.42 36.28 7.00
C ILE A 3 -6.26 35.31 5.83
N TYR A 4 -5.52 34.21 5.99
CA TYR A 4 -5.35 33.19 4.94
C TYR A 4 -6.67 32.52 4.58
N ASN A 5 -7.42 32.05 5.56
CA ASN A 5 -8.68 31.34 5.33
C ASN A 5 -9.73 32.24 4.66
N LYS A 6 -9.79 33.52 5.01
CA LYS A 6 -10.70 34.50 4.38
C LYS A 6 -10.36 34.77 2.91
N LYS A 7 -9.10 34.62 2.50
CA LYS A 7 -8.65 34.83 1.12
C LYS A 7 -8.81 33.59 0.22
N LEU A 8 -9.18 32.42 0.78
CA LEU A 8 -9.39 31.24 -0.02
C LEU A 8 -10.65 31.38 -0.88
N PRO A 9 -10.58 31.09 -2.21
CA PRO A 9 -11.76 31.04 -3.07
C PRO A 9 -12.78 30.04 -2.55
N GLN A 10 -14.07 30.26 -2.89
CA GLN A 10 -15.19 29.44 -2.38
C GLN A 10 -15.31 28.05 -3.05
N THR A 11 -14.40 27.68 -3.95
CA THR A 11 -14.42 26.36 -4.57
C THR A 11 -14.07 25.27 -3.53
N GLN A 12 -14.70 24.10 -3.64
CA GLN A 12 -14.47 22.97 -2.73
C GLN A 12 -12.98 22.61 -2.58
N LYS A 13 -12.24 22.60 -3.71
CA LYS A 13 -10.79 22.33 -3.74
C LYS A 13 -9.98 23.35 -2.94
N GLN A 14 -10.34 24.61 -2.95
CA GLN A 14 -9.63 25.65 -2.22
C GLN A 14 -10.05 25.72 -0.76
N GLN A 15 -11.31 25.44 -0.44
CA GLN A 15 -11.80 25.35 0.94
C GLN A 15 -11.16 24.19 1.71
N ALA A 16 -10.84 23.08 1.03
CA ALA A 16 -10.07 21.96 1.60
C ALA A 16 -8.66 22.37 2.08
N ARG A 17 -8.12 23.51 1.62
CA ARG A 17 -6.82 24.07 2.05
C ARG A 17 -6.89 24.98 3.28
N LYS A 18 -8.02 25.04 3.97
CA LYS A 18 -8.16 25.81 5.20
C LYS A 18 -7.13 25.39 6.24
N LEU A 19 -6.55 26.37 6.91
CA LEU A 19 -5.69 26.15 8.07
C LEU A 19 -6.57 26.01 9.32
N ILE A 20 -6.35 24.97 10.07
CA ILE A 20 -6.93 24.75 11.40
C ILE A 20 -5.84 24.77 12.47
N ILE A 21 -6.22 25.04 13.70
CA ILE A 21 -5.34 24.94 14.87
C ILE A 21 -5.95 23.89 15.80
N ASP A 22 -5.14 22.92 16.14
CA ASP A 22 -5.50 21.91 17.14
C ASP A 22 -4.28 21.62 18.03
N LYS A 23 -4.47 21.63 19.35
CA LYS A 23 -3.42 21.37 20.35
C LYS A 23 -2.13 22.15 20.12
N GLY A 24 -2.24 23.42 19.68
CA GLY A 24 -1.10 24.30 19.44
C GLY A 24 -0.39 24.14 18.10
N TYR A 25 -0.81 23.18 17.26
CA TYR A 25 -0.27 22.95 15.91
C TYR A 25 -1.18 23.53 14.84
N ILE A 26 -0.60 23.90 13.70
CA ILE A 26 -1.32 24.43 12.55
C ILE A 26 -1.26 23.38 11.43
N PHE A 27 -2.42 23.01 10.87
CA PHE A 27 -2.53 22.04 9.77
C PHE A 27 -3.39 22.59 8.65
N ILE A 28 -3.24 21.98 7.47
CA ILE A 28 -4.25 22.05 6.41
C ILE A 28 -5.34 21.03 6.74
N GLU A 29 -6.60 21.46 6.80
CA GLU A 29 -7.74 20.66 7.26
C GLU A 29 -7.88 19.33 6.48
N ALA A 30 -7.80 19.38 5.16
CA ALA A 30 -7.88 18.18 4.33
C ALA A 30 -6.80 17.14 4.66
N TYR A 31 -5.57 17.57 4.97
CA TYR A 31 -4.49 16.63 5.29
C TYR A 31 -4.74 15.90 6.61
N ARG A 32 -5.30 16.60 7.60
CA ARG A 32 -5.71 15.94 8.84
C ARG A 32 -6.78 14.89 8.58
N ASP A 33 -7.80 15.25 7.81
CA ASP A 33 -8.93 14.38 7.55
C ASP A 33 -8.51 13.17 6.70
N ASP A 34 -7.69 13.36 5.68
CA ASP A 34 -7.08 12.29 4.89
C ASP A 34 -6.23 11.36 5.79
N THR A 35 -5.41 11.92 6.69
CA THR A 35 -4.58 11.13 7.62
C THR A 35 -5.44 10.28 8.57
N ILE A 36 -6.50 10.86 9.13
CA ILE A 36 -7.44 10.12 10.00
C ILE A 36 -8.10 9.00 9.22
N SER A 37 -8.55 9.25 8.00
CA SER A 37 -9.18 8.26 7.13
C SER A 37 -8.24 7.11 6.80
N ILE A 38 -6.98 7.41 6.44
CA ILE A 38 -5.92 6.41 6.18
C ILE A 38 -5.69 5.53 7.42
N ILE A 39 -5.46 6.15 8.58
CA ILE A 39 -5.20 5.42 9.83
C ILE A 39 -6.39 4.54 10.20
N THR A 40 -7.62 5.04 10.07
CA THR A 40 -8.85 4.29 10.36
C THR A 40 -8.98 3.08 9.45
N THR A 41 -8.69 3.24 8.16
CA THR A 41 -8.73 2.16 7.17
C THR A 41 -7.66 1.10 7.48
N ILE A 42 -6.41 1.51 7.75
CA ILE A 42 -5.33 0.58 8.12
C ILE A 42 -5.69 -0.18 9.40
N LYS A 43 -6.21 0.50 10.42
CA LYS A 43 -6.66 -0.14 11.67
C LYS A 43 -7.75 -1.19 11.41
N ARG A 44 -8.71 -0.90 10.54
CA ARG A 44 -9.75 -1.86 10.17
C ARG A 44 -9.18 -3.09 9.47
N LEU A 45 -8.27 -2.90 8.51
CA LEU A 45 -7.59 -3.99 7.79
C LEU A 45 -6.65 -4.81 8.69
N ALA A 46 -6.18 -4.22 9.79
CA ALA A 46 -5.32 -4.88 10.77
C ALA A 46 -6.08 -5.64 11.88
N GLN A 47 -7.41 -5.74 11.80
CA GLN A 47 -8.20 -6.42 12.83
C GLN A 47 -8.24 -7.95 12.69
N SER A 48 -8.01 -8.46 11.49
CA SER A 48 -7.99 -9.89 11.21
C SER A 48 -6.85 -10.25 10.26
N GLY A 49 -6.32 -11.44 10.40
CA GLY A 49 -5.28 -11.98 9.54
C GLY A 49 -5.82 -12.93 8.47
N VAL A 50 -4.96 -13.33 7.57
CA VAL A 50 -5.24 -14.34 6.55
C VAL A 50 -5.35 -15.70 7.25
N SER A 51 -6.48 -16.40 7.00
CA SER A 51 -6.75 -17.68 7.64
C SER A 51 -5.66 -18.70 7.35
N ASN A 52 -5.22 -19.43 8.39
CA ASN A 52 -4.18 -20.45 8.35
C ASN A 52 -2.82 -20.00 7.76
N TYR A 53 -2.58 -18.68 7.67
CA TYR A 53 -1.41 -18.12 7.00
C TYR A 53 -0.08 -18.69 7.52
N SER A 54 0.14 -18.64 8.85
CA SER A 54 1.43 -19.00 9.45
C SER A 54 1.81 -20.46 9.16
N ASN A 55 0.88 -21.39 9.23
CA ASN A 55 1.16 -22.80 8.94
C ASN A 55 1.45 -23.02 7.46
N THR A 56 0.66 -22.40 6.59
CA THR A 56 0.81 -22.54 5.14
C THR A 56 2.11 -21.95 4.64
N VAL A 57 2.50 -20.75 5.13
CA VAL A 57 3.76 -20.12 4.72
C VAL A 57 4.98 -20.86 5.29
N LYS A 58 4.90 -21.40 6.50
CA LYS A 58 5.96 -22.25 7.09
C LYS A 58 6.20 -23.47 6.22
N HIS A 59 5.16 -24.20 5.88
CA HIS A 59 5.25 -25.37 4.97
C HIS A 59 5.83 -24.99 3.61
N TRP A 60 5.42 -23.83 3.04
CA TRP A 60 5.98 -23.34 1.79
C TRP A 60 7.47 -23.03 1.89
N ILE A 61 7.92 -22.36 2.97
CA ILE A 61 9.34 -22.06 3.21
C ILE A 61 10.17 -23.35 3.27
N GLU A 62 9.68 -24.34 3.99
CA GLU A 62 10.36 -25.65 4.17
C GLU A 62 10.51 -26.44 2.84
N ASN A 63 9.58 -26.26 1.91
CA ASN A 63 9.56 -26.94 0.62
C ASN A 63 10.03 -26.06 -0.56
N SER A 64 10.50 -24.86 -0.30
CA SER A 64 10.97 -23.94 -1.35
C SER A 64 12.49 -24.03 -1.53
N ASP A 65 12.95 -23.85 -2.76
CA ASP A 65 14.39 -23.77 -3.09
C ASP A 65 15.00 -22.40 -2.75
N TYR A 66 14.23 -21.52 -2.08
CA TYR A 66 14.72 -20.19 -1.74
C TYR A 66 15.63 -20.23 -0.52
N ASN A 67 16.85 -19.70 -0.68
CA ASN A 67 17.72 -19.43 0.45
C ASN A 67 17.26 -18.18 1.20
N ILE A 68 16.34 -18.36 2.16
CA ILE A 68 15.75 -17.29 2.96
C ILE A 68 16.42 -17.26 4.32
N SER A 69 16.97 -16.09 4.73
CA SER A 69 17.56 -15.94 6.07
C SER A 69 16.50 -16.13 7.17
N GLU A 70 16.93 -16.61 8.35
CA GLU A 70 16.02 -16.89 9.48
C GLU A 70 15.19 -15.67 9.90
N GLU A 71 15.78 -14.47 9.86
CA GLU A 71 15.06 -13.22 10.13
C GLU A 71 13.90 -13.00 9.15
N LYS A 72 14.15 -13.24 7.86
CA LYS A 72 13.11 -13.10 6.81
C LYS A 72 12.07 -14.21 6.89
N LYS A 73 12.44 -15.43 7.24
CA LYS A 73 11.49 -16.53 7.48
C LYS A 73 10.51 -16.15 8.57
N LYS A 74 11.01 -15.71 9.74
CA LYS A 74 10.16 -15.27 10.85
C LYS A 74 9.25 -14.11 10.48
N ALA A 75 9.75 -13.15 9.71
CA ALA A 75 8.92 -12.04 9.20
C ALA A 75 7.82 -12.55 8.26
N LEU A 76 8.14 -13.44 7.32
CA LEU A 76 7.15 -14.07 6.43
C LEU A 76 6.08 -14.83 7.21
N GLU A 77 6.46 -15.64 8.20
CA GLU A 77 5.53 -16.46 9.00
C GLU A 77 4.52 -15.64 9.81
N THR A 78 4.88 -14.43 10.19
CA THR A 78 4.05 -13.59 11.06
C THR A 78 3.32 -12.46 10.33
N MET A 79 3.77 -12.09 9.13
CA MET A 79 3.38 -10.87 8.42
C MET A 79 1.87 -10.69 8.29
N PHE A 80 1.16 -11.73 7.90
CA PHE A 80 -0.29 -11.70 7.68
C PHE A 80 -1.08 -12.61 8.64
N ALA A 81 -0.45 -13.07 9.72
CA ALA A 81 -1.10 -13.92 10.70
C ALA A 81 -2.22 -13.21 11.48
N LYS A 82 -2.09 -11.89 11.65
CA LYS A 82 -3.03 -11.08 12.45
C LYS A 82 -3.56 -9.84 11.72
N SER A 83 -3.15 -9.62 10.49
CA SER A 83 -3.48 -8.41 9.72
C SER A 83 -3.57 -8.73 8.23
N HIS A 84 -4.52 -8.10 7.53
CA HIS A 84 -4.60 -8.12 6.07
C HIS A 84 -3.72 -7.06 5.41
N VAL A 85 -3.04 -6.24 6.18
CA VAL A 85 -2.11 -5.23 5.68
C VAL A 85 -0.77 -5.32 6.37
N SER A 86 0.31 -5.16 5.62
CA SER A 86 1.67 -5.16 6.17
C SER A 86 2.50 -4.06 5.53
N VAL A 87 3.39 -3.47 6.31
CA VAL A 87 4.35 -2.46 5.87
C VAL A 87 5.76 -2.98 6.04
N ILE A 88 6.51 -3.08 4.95
CA ILE A 88 7.93 -3.42 4.97
C ILE A 88 8.73 -2.13 5.03
N TYR A 89 9.40 -1.93 6.15
CA TYR A 89 10.25 -0.78 6.39
C TYR A 89 11.73 -1.16 6.28
N GLY A 90 12.53 -0.28 5.67
CA GLY A 90 13.98 -0.50 5.59
C GLY A 90 14.68 0.47 4.64
N ALA A 91 15.99 0.64 4.81
CA ALA A 91 16.81 1.46 3.93
C ALA A 91 16.83 0.94 2.48
N ALA A 92 17.31 1.75 1.54
CA ALA A 92 17.57 1.29 0.18
C ALA A 92 18.58 0.12 0.20
N GLY A 93 18.37 -0.87 -0.67
CA GLY A 93 19.27 -2.03 -0.75
C GLY A 93 19.04 -3.15 0.29
N THR A 94 18.12 -3.01 1.25
CA THR A 94 17.85 -4.04 2.28
C THR A 94 17.06 -5.26 1.77
N GLY A 95 16.78 -5.34 0.47
CA GLY A 95 16.09 -6.49 -0.11
C GLY A 95 14.56 -6.45 -0.02
N LYS A 96 13.94 -5.27 0.13
CA LYS A 96 12.47 -5.13 0.14
C LYS A 96 11.81 -5.73 -1.10
N THR A 97 12.36 -5.46 -2.29
CA THR A 97 11.82 -6.03 -3.54
C THR A 97 12.00 -7.55 -3.62
N THR A 98 13.08 -8.09 -3.05
CA THR A 98 13.27 -9.54 -2.91
C THR A 98 12.20 -10.14 -2.00
N PHE A 99 11.83 -9.42 -0.94
CA PHE A 99 10.77 -9.84 -0.02
C PHE A 99 9.39 -9.83 -0.73
N ILE A 100 9.10 -8.79 -1.53
CA ILE A 100 7.92 -8.77 -2.40
C ILE A 100 7.89 -10.02 -3.30
N ASN A 101 9.04 -10.40 -3.87
CA ASN A 101 9.14 -11.58 -4.74
C ASN A 101 8.80 -12.88 -3.99
N TYR A 102 9.27 -13.07 -2.75
CA TYR A 102 8.89 -14.24 -1.94
C TYR A 102 7.39 -14.29 -1.69
N ILE A 103 6.78 -13.18 -1.29
CA ILE A 103 5.33 -13.10 -1.05
C ILE A 103 4.56 -13.34 -2.34
N SER A 104 5.01 -12.76 -3.46
CA SER A 104 4.40 -12.97 -4.76
C SER A 104 4.39 -14.44 -5.19
N ASN A 105 5.50 -15.15 -4.95
CA ASN A 105 5.61 -16.57 -5.27
C ASN A 105 4.82 -17.45 -4.32
N PHE A 106 4.76 -17.13 -3.04
CA PHE A 106 3.91 -17.83 -2.09
C PHE A 106 2.44 -17.76 -2.51
N PHE A 107 1.96 -16.59 -2.92
CA PHE A 107 0.59 -16.38 -3.39
C PHE A 107 0.48 -16.45 -4.92
N LYS A 108 1.17 -17.39 -5.58
CA LYS A 108 1.23 -17.47 -7.05
C LYS A 108 -0.13 -17.58 -7.75
N GLU A 109 -1.12 -18.20 -7.11
CA GLU A 109 -2.47 -18.40 -7.65
C GLU A 109 -3.40 -17.17 -7.50
N TYR A 110 -2.96 -16.13 -6.78
CA TYR A 110 -3.75 -14.94 -6.53
C TYR A 110 -3.52 -13.89 -7.62
N SER A 111 -4.57 -13.15 -7.96
CA SER A 111 -4.46 -11.97 -8.82
C SER A 111 -3.75 -10.83 -8.08
N LYS A 112 -2.77 -10.18 -8.74
CA LYS A 112 -1.89 -9.22 -8.09
C LYS A 112 -1.80 -7.91 -8.85
N LEU A 113 -1.81 -6.81 -8.09
CA LEU A 113 -1.53 -5.48 -8.60
C LEU A 113 -0.25 -4.94 -7.95
N TYR A 114 0.69 -4.52 -8.79
CA TYR A 114 1.93 -3.87 -8.35
C TYR A 114 1.88 -2.40 -8.73
N LEU A 115 1.96 -1.55 -7.73
CA LEU A 115 1.92 -0.11 -7.87
C LEU A 115 3.25 0.50 -7.45
N ALA A 116 3.68 1.53 -8.18
CA ALA A 116 4.78 2.40 -7.78
C ALA A 116 4.48 3.83 -8.22
N TYR A 117 5.21 4.78 -7.65
CA TYR A 117 5.00 6.20 -7.94
C TYR A 117 5.38 6.59 -9.37
N THR A 118 6.49 6.03 -9.90
CA THR A 118 7.06 6.39 -11.20
C THR A 118 7.14 5.22 -12.16
N ASN A 119 7.16 5.49 -13.47
CA ASN A 119 7.37 4.47 -14.49
C ASN A 119 8.72 3.70 -14.34
N PRO A 120 9.86 4.36 -14.04
CA PRO A 120 11.09 3.64 -13.73
C PRO A 120 10.96 2.65 -12.57
N ALA A 121 10.27 3.03 -11.49
CA ALA A 121 10.01 2.14 -10.36
C ALA A 121 9.12 0.95 -10.74
N VAL A 122 8.06 1.17 -11.52
CA VAL A 122 7.22 0.10 -12.10
C VAL A 122 8.06 -0.87 -12.95
N ASN A 123 8.94 -0.35 -13.80
CA ASN A 123 9.81 -1.19 -14.64
C ASN A 123 10.84 -1.97 -13.81
N ASN A 124 11.32 -1.39 -12.71
CA ASN A 124 12.19 -2.06 -11.75
C ASN A 124 11.49 -3.24 -11.05
N LEU A 125 10.23 -3.03 -10.59
CA LEU A 125 9.39 -4.08 -10.05
C LEU A 125 9.18 -5.22 -11.06
N LYS A 126 8.80 -4.92 -12.30
CA LYS A 126 8.61 -5.92 -13.37
C LYS A 126 9.83 -6.80 -13.58
N ARG A 127 11.04 -6.25 -13.47
CA ARG A 127 12.28 -7.00 -13.68
C ARG A 127 12.66 -7.87 -12.49
N LYS A 128 12.28 -7.48 -11.27
CA LYS A 128 12.72 -8.11 -10.03
C LYS A 128 11.71 -9.08 -9.44
N VAL A 129 10.44 -8.91 -9.76
CA VAL A 129 9.38 -9.77 -9.27
C VAL A 129 9.02 -10.75 -10.39
N ALA A 130 9.11 -12.05 -10.09
CA ALA A 130 8.65 -13.10 -11.01
C ALA A 130 7.15 -12.90 -11.25
N ALA A 131 6.79 -12.53 -12.47
CA ALA A 131 5.40 -12.33 -12.84
C ALA A 131 4.69 -13.69 -12.91
N THR A 132 3.64 -13.86 -12.13
CA THR A 132 2.67 -14.95 -12.29
C THR A 132 1.63 -14.55 -13.34
N SER A 133 0.84 -15.49 -13.84
CA SER A 133 -0.08 -15.30 -14.97
C SER A 133 -1.09 -14.17 -14.78
N ASP A 134 -1.50 -13.87 -13.54
CA ASP A 134 -2.51 -12.83 -13.24
C ASP A 134 -1.90 -11.65 -12.46
N CYS A 135 -1.01 -10.90 -13.12
CA CYS A 135 -0.35 -9.74 -12.55
C CYS A 135 -0.51 -8.49 -13.41
N GLU A 136 -0.77 -7.36 -12.78
CA GLU A 136 -0.68 -6.05 -13.42
C GLU A 136 0.34 -5.16 -12.71
N PHE A 137 1.03 -4.32 -13.52
CA PHE A 137 2.02 -3.35 -13.04
C PHE A 137 1.68 -1.99 -13.61
N MET A 138 1.53 -1.00 -12.75
CA MET A 138 1.25 0.37 -13.20
C MET A 138 1.65 1.42 -12.17
N THR A 139 1.64 2.68 -12.59
CA THR A 139 1.80 3.78 -11.64
C THR A 139 0.52 3.99 -10.83
N ILE A 140 0.66 4.53 -9.62
CA ILE A 140 -0.46 4.94 -8.76
C ILE A 140 -1.39 5.88 -9.53
N SER A 141 -0.85 6.86 -10.25
CA SER A 141 -1.65 7.79 -11.07
C SER A 141 -2.48 7.09 -12.14
N LYS A 142 -1.89 6.08 -12.82
CA LYS A 142 -2.62 5.29 -13.82
C LYS A 142 -3.72 4.44 -13.18
N PHE A 143 -3.46 3.87 -12.01
CA PHE A 143 -4.46 3.13 -11.26
C PHE A 143 -5.65 4.03 -10.88
N ASN A 144 -5.41 5.19 -10.28
CA ASN A 144 -6.45 6.13 -9.89
C ASN A 144 -7.29 6.61 -11.09
N ASN A 145 -6.65 6.88 -12.23
CA ASN A 145 -7.37 7.29 -13.45
C ASN A 145 -8.27 6.16 -13.98
N ARG A 146 -7.81 4.90 -13.94
CA ARG A 146 -8.64 3.75 -14.35
C ARG A 146 -9.79 3.51 -13.38
N TYR A 147 -9.54 3.62 -12.09
CA TYR A 147 -10.54 3.41 -11.05
C TYR A 147 -11.69 4.42 -11.15
N ASN A 148 -11.36 5.70 -11.38
CA ASN A 148 -12.33 6.76 -11.54
C ASN A 148 -13.17 6.63 -12.84
N ASN A 149 -12.71 5.86 -13.83
CA ASN A 149 -13.35 5.65 -15.12
C ASN A 149 -14.05 4.27 -15.24
N ASP A 150 -14.50 3.69 -14.13
CA ASP A 150 -15.36 2.50 -14.04
C ASP A 150 -14.75 1.14 -14.47
N ILE A 151 -13.45 1.02 -14.63
CA ILE A 151 -12.81 -0.27 -14.89
C ILE A 151 -12.53 -0.97 -13.56
N LYS A 152 -13.51 -1.70 -13.03
CA LYS A 152 -13.44 -2.39 -11.73
C LYS A 152 -12.83 -3.79 -11.84
N ARG A 153 -11.58 -3.91 -12.30
CA ARG A 153 -10.87 -5.18 -12.11
C ARG A 153 -10.54 -5.33 -10.61
N LYS A 154 -10.91 -6.49 -10.05
CA LYS A 154 -10.56 -6.85 -8.66
C LYS A 154 -9.21 -7.53 -8.64
N TYR A 155 -8.45 -7.28 -7.59
CA TYR A 155 -7.18 -7.93 -7.29
C TYR A 155 -7.24 -8.50 -5.88
N ASP A 156 -6.67 -9.68 -5.69
CA ASP A 156 -6.60 -10.32 -4.36
C ASP A 156 -5.54 -9.68 -3.49
N ILE A 157 -4.41 -9.27 -4.09
CA ILE A 157 -3.29 -8.67 -3.38
C ILE A 157 -2.80 -7.42 -4.12
N ILE A 158 -2.55 -6.37 -3.36
CA ILE A 158 -1.96 -5.13 -3.87
C ILE A 158 -0.64 -4.87 -3.18
N PHE A 159 0.39 -4.65 -3.99
CA PHE A 159 1.73 -4.23 -3.57
C PHE A 159 1.96 -2.79 -3.98
N ILE A 160 2.35 -1.94 -3.04
CA ILE A 160 2.66 -0.54 -3.31
C ILE A 160 4.11 -0.30 -2.89
N ASP A 161 4.98 -0.07 -3.84
CA ASP A 161 6.41 0.19 -3.62
C ASP A 161 6.71 1.69 -3.61
N GLU A 162 7.78 2.06 -2.94
CA GLU A 162 8.26 3.45 -2.80
C GLU A 162 7.28 4.39 -2.08
N ILE A 163 6.60 3.89 -1.04
CA ILE A 163 5.73 4.72 -0.21
C ILE A 163 6.59 5.62 0.70
N GLY A 164 6.37 6.91 0.57
CA GLY A 164 7.01 7.94 1.39
C GLY A 164 8.51 8.07 1.16
N TYR A 165 9.14 8.93 1.94
CA TYR A 165 10.53 9.40 1.81
C TYR A 165 11.61 8.30 1.85
N LYS A 166 11.29 7.09 2.37
CA LYS A 166 12.27 6.00 2.58
C LYS A 166 12.03 4.78 1.69
N GLY A 167 11.16 4.90 0.69
CA GLY A 167 10.88 3.78 -0.22
C GLY A 167 10.34 2.54 0.51
N ASN A 168 9.37 2.71 1.40
CA ASN A 168 8.70 1.62 2.08
C ASN A 168 7.75 0.89 1.14
N VAL A 169 7.37 -0.33 1.51
CA VAL A 169 6.41 -1.15 0.77
C VAL A 169 5.19 -1.42 1.63
N LEU A 170 4.01 -1.20 1.08
CA LEU A 170 2.75 -1.62 1.67
C LEU A 170 2.19 -2.78 0.86
N ILE A 171 1.71 -3.79 1.56
CA ILE A 171 1.07 -4.97 0.97
C ILE A 171 -0.26 -5.16 1.66
N GLY A 172 -1.31 -5.33 0.88
CA GLY A 172 -2.64 -5.56 1.43
C GLY A 172 -3.43 -6.59 0.64
N PHE A 173 -4.28 -7.34 1.34
CA PHE A 173 -5.21 -8.31 0.79
C PHE A 173 -6.59 -7.71 0.62
N SER A 174 -7.24 -8.06 -0.47
CA SER A 174 -8.62 -7.72 -0.72
C SER A 174 -9.54 -8.83 -0.19
N GLU A 175 -10.23 -8.57 0.91
CA GLU A 175 -11.33 -9.45 1.35
C GLU A 175 -12.66 -9.15 0.62
N SER A 176 -12.74 -7.99 -0.04
CA SER A 176 -13.96 -7.53 -0.72
C SER A 176 -13.66 -6.33 -1.61
N PRO A 177 -14.63 -5.89 -2.45
CA PRO A 177 -14.55 -4.62 -3.18
C PRO A 177 -14.19 -3.39 -2.32
N LYS A 178 -14.43 -3.47 -1.00
CA LYS A 178 -14.11 -2.42 -0.03
C LYS A 178 -12.62 -2.24 0.23
N PHE A 179 -11.77 -3.20 -0.11
CA PHE A 179 -10.32 -3.01 0.00
C PHE A 179 -9.80 -2.01 -1.04
N ILE A 180 -10.40 -1.99 -2.23
CA ILE A 180 -10.07 -1.01 -3.26
C ILE A 180 -10.41 0.39 -2.77
N ASP A 181 -11.54 0.56 -2.08
CA ASP A 181 -11.92 1.83 -1.44
C ASP A 181 -10.90 2.23 -0.35
N GLY A 182 -10.39 1.26 0.40
CA GLY A 182 -9.34 1.49 1.39
C GLY A 182 -7.99 1.87 0.79
N VAL A 183 -7.64 1.27 -0.33
CA VAL A 183 -6.42 1.62 -1.08
C VAL A 183 -6.55 3.00 -1.71
N ASP A 184 -7.73 3.36 -2.21
CA ASP A 184 -8.00 4.68 -2.75
C ASP A 184 -7.80 5.77 -1.68
N VAL A 185 -8.23 5.53 -0.44
CA VAL A 185 -7.98 6.44 0.69
C VAL A 185 -6.49 6.52 1.01
N ILE A 186 -5.76 5.41 1.00
CA ILE A 186 -4.31 5.38 1.25
C ILE A 186 -3.53 6.05 0.10
N LEU A 187 -4.01 5.91 -1.14
CA LEU A 187 -3.35 6.46 -2.32
C LEU A 187 -3.73 7.92 -2.62
N HIS A 188 -4.86 8.38 -2.08
CA HIS A 188 -5.59 9.51 -2.68
C HIS A 188 -4.99 10.88 -2.45
N LYS A 189 -4.07 11.21 -1.59
CA LYS A 189 -3.67 12.63 -1.52
C LYS A 189 -2.28 12.95 -0.99
N ASP A 190 -1.73 12.23 -0.05
CA ASP A 190 -0.57 12.68 0.71
C ASP A 190 0.71 11.87 0.48
N ILE A 191 0.60 10.67 -0.04
CA ILE A 191 1.73 9.89 -0.56
C ILE A 191 2.28 10.52 -1.85
N MET A 192 1.47 11.37 -2.49
CA MET A 192 1.74 11.98 -3.80
C MET A 192 2.37 13.38 -3.74
N LYS A 193 2.59 13.93 -2.55
CA LYS A 193 3.15 15.28 -2.36
C LYS A 193 4.37 15.23 -1.43
N GLY A 194 5.36 14.44 -1.81
CA GLY A 194 6.72 14.60 -1.32
C GLY A 194 7.48 15.56 -2.22
#